data_0a6e0121c87e2d5ea088a3f5da1604a5
#
_entry.id   0a6e0121c87e2d5ea088a3f5da1604a5
#
_cell.length_a   1.000
_cell.length_b   1.000
_cell.length_c   1.000
_cell.angle_alpha   90.00
_cell.angle_beta   90.00
_cell.angle_gamma   90.00
#
_symmetry.space_group_name_H-M   'P 1'
#
loop_
_entity.id
_entity.type
_entity.pdbx_description
1 polymer ?
#
loop_
_entity_poly.entity_id
_entity_poly.type
_entity_poly.pdbx_seq_one_letter_code
_entity_poly.pdbx_strand_id
1 'polypeptide(L)'
;MEFINSLGLQEAAEIGVYRGDFAQVLLQRCEGLTRYYMIDPWKHLPEWNKPANHPDAQLEAYYQEAKAKTDFAAGKRRILRGKTAEVIDQIADQTLDFAYIDGDHTLKGITIDLISLYPKVRTGGFLTGDDFTRSIWEHKTTFEPTLVFPLAVYFAEAVGAPIFALPYSQFCLQKTAEKRSSFVDLTGEYGDTSLRNQVAPKKLLKIAMRERLPGIMSFLSKAKTLFSGRG
;
A
#
# COMPACT_ATOMS: atom_id res chain seq x y z
N MET A 1 -2.38 15.18 6.59
CA MET A 1 -1.32 15.53 7.56
C MET A 1 -1.88 16.13 8.83
N GLU A 2 -2.80 17.12 8.79
CA GLU A 2 -3.44 17.66 10.00
C GLU A 2 -4.10 16.59 10.86
N PHE A 3 -4.81 15.65 10.25
CA PHE A 3 -5.39 14.50 10.96
C PHE A 3 -4.32 13.65 11.67
N ILE A 4 -3.21 13.35 10.99
CA ILE A 4 -2.10 12.57 11.59
C ILE A 4 -1.50 13.31 12.79
N ASN A 5 -1.30 14.63 12.70
CA ASN A 5 -0.80 15.43 13.81
C ASN A 5 -1.77 15.49 14.99
N SER A 6 -3.10 15.54 14.71
CA SER A 6 -4.11 15.52 15.77
C SER A 6 -4.17 14.20 16.55
N LEU A 7 -3.63 13.10 16.00
CA LEU A 7 -3.56 11.79 16.66
C LEU A 7 -2.42 11.67 17.70
N GLY A 8 -1.51 12.65 17.73
CA GLY A 8 -0.39 12.64 18.69
C GLY A 8 0.53 11.44 18.55
N LEU A 9 0.80 10.99 17.31
CA LEU A 9 1.63 9.81 17.04
C LEU A 9 3.04 9.97 17.57
N GLN A 10 3.54 8.95 18.26
CA GLN A 10 4.90 8.90 18.82
C GLN A 10 5.76 7.85 18.11
N GLU A 11 5.22 6.67 17.81
CA GLU A 11 5.95 5.61 17.12
C GLU A 11 5.21 5.19 15.85
N ALA A 12 5.92 5.17 14.74
CA ALA A 12 5.37 4.76 13.45
C ALA A 12 6.32 3.88 12.65
N ALA A 13 5.76 3.12 11.69
CA ALA A 13 6.53 2.29 10.77
C ALA A 13 6.02 2.44 9.34
N GLU A 14 6.92 2.29 8.37
CA GLU A 14 6.64 2.23 6.93
C GLU A 14 7.27 0.95 6.36
N ILE A 15 6.48 0.18 5.61
CA ILE A 15 6.94 -0.95 4.80
C ILE A 15 6.89 -0.51 3.34
N GLY A 16 8.03 -0.65 2.62
CA GLY A 16 8.15 -0.17 1.25
C GLY A 16 8.55 1.30 1.19
N VAL A 17 9.74 1.60 1.65
CA VAL A 17 10.25 2.98 1.75
C VAL A 17 10.73 3.53 0.41
N TYR A 18 11.23 2.65 -0.48
CA TYR A 18 11.72 2.98 -1.81
C TYR A 18 12.75 4.12 -1.76
N ARG A 19 12.38 5.33 -2.21
CA ARG A 19 13.23 6.53 -2.24
C ARG A 19 13.09 7.46 -1.03
N GLY A 20 12.21 7.09 -0.07
CA GLY A 20 12.02 7.80 1.19
C GLY A 20 11.17 9.07 1.12
N ASP A 21 10.37 9.25 0.08
CA ASP A 21 9.55 10.46 -0.08
C ASP A 21 8.47 10.56 1.00
N PHE A 22 7.74 9.47 1.27
CA PHE A 22 6.73 9.44 2.33
C PHE A 22 7.38 9.59 3.71
N ALA A 23 8.47 8.85 3.97
CA ALA A 23 9.24 8.96 5.21
C ALA A 23 9.68 10.40 5.48
N GLN A 24 10.22 11.09 4.45
CA GLN A 24 10.66 12.49 4.58
C GLN A 24 9.49 13.39 5.00
N VAL A 25 8.35 13.31 4.31
CA VAL A 25 7.17 14.14 4.59
C VAL A 25 6.63 13.87 5.99
N LEU A 26 6.53 12.60 6.38
CA LEU A 26 6.01 12.22 7.69
C LEU A 26 6.94 12.73 8.82
N LEU A 27 8.25 12.52 8.70
CA LEU A 27 9.24 12.96 9.67
C LEU A 27 9.34 14.49 9.80
N GLN A 28 9.08 15.22 8.71
CA GLN A 28 9.05 16.68 8.72
C GLN A 28 7.80 17.26 9.35
N ARG A 29 6.65 16.57 9.19
CA ARG A 29 5.35 17.14 9.51
C ARG A 29 4.70 16.57 10.77
N CYS A 30 5.17 15.42 11.26
CA CYS A 30 4.69 14.82 12.51
C CYS A 30 5.63 15.16 13.66
N GLU A 31 5.38 16.28 14.32
CA GLU A 31 6.24 16.83 15.38
C GLU A 31 6.35 15.87 16.57
N GLY A 32 5.25 15.15 16.89
CA GLY A 32 5.17 14.20 17.99
C GLY A 32 5.99 12.92 17.82
N LEU A 33 6.47 12.61 16.60
CA LEU A 33 7.20 11.36 16.36
C LEU A 33 8.54 11.36 17.10
N THR A 34 8.71 10.34 17.93
CA THR A 34 9.95 10.02 18.67
C THR A 34 10.70 8.87 18.01
N ARG A 35 9.99 7.97 17.30
CA ARG A 35 10.56 6.82 16.61
C ARG A 35 9.84 6.51 15.31
N TYR A 36 10.61 6.27 14.26
CA TYR A 36 10.12 5.93 12.93
C TYR A 36 10.93 4.79 12.32
N TYR A 37 10.27 3.67 12.06
CA TYR A 37 10.88 2.49 11.44
C TYR A 37 10.68 2.53 9.93
N MET A 38 11.77 2.44 9.17
CA MET A 38 11.83 2.41 7.71
C MET A 38 12.21 0.99 7.29
N ILE A 39 11.25 0.21 6.78
CA ILE A 39 11.43 -1.20 6.43
C ILE A 39 11.40 -1.36 4.93
N ASP A 40 12.52 -1.78 4.34
CA ASP A 40 12.63 -2.07 2.90
C ASP A 40 13.86 -2.96 2.66
N PRO A 41 13.82 -3.96 1.79
CA PRO A 41 14.98 -4.76 1.47
C PRO A 41 16.04 -4.00 0.66
N TRP A 42 15.65 -3.01 -0.14
CA TRP A 42 16.48 -2.32 -1.14
C TRP A 42 17.38 -3.29 -1.90
N LYS A 43 16.76 -4.38 -2.35
CA LYS A 43 17.43 -5.49 -3.01
C LYS A 43 16.54 -6.08 -4.08
N HIS A 44 17.14 -6.51 -5.19
CA HIS A 44 16.42 -7.28 -6.21
C HIS A 44 15.91 -8.62 -5.63
N LEU A 45 14.62 -8.89 -5.82
CA LEU A 45 13.97 -10.11 -5.37
C LEU A 45 13.55 -10.94 -6.60
N PRO A 46 14.26 -12.04 -6.93
CA PRO A 46 14.01 -12.80 -8.15
C PRO A 46 12.57 -13.34 -8.26
N GLU A 47 11.93 -13.60 -7.11
CA GLU A 47 10.56 -14.10 -7.03
C GLU A 47 9.47 -13.01 -7.10
N TRP A 48 9.86 -11.72 -7.11
CA TRP A 48 8.93 -10.60 -7.06
C TRP A 48 8.75 -9.94 -8.43
N ASN A 49 7.65 -10.27 -9.11
CA ASN A 49 7.34 -9.77 -10.44
C ASN A 49 6.48 -8.49 -10.38
N LYS A 50 7.11 -7.39 -10.00
CA LYS A 50 6.50 -6.05 -9.95
C LYS A 50 7.40 -5.00 -10.61
N PRO A 51 6.83 -3.86 -11.10
CA PRO A 51 7.62 -2.82 -11.78
C PRO A 51 8.75 -2.22 -10.94
N ALA A 52 8.57 -2.15 -9.63
CA ALA A 52 9.54 -1.57 -8.69
C ALA A 52 10.74 -2.51 -8.39
N ASN A 53 10.75 -3.75 -8.91
CA ASN A 53 11.86 -4.69 -8.72
C ASN A 53 13.03 -4.36 -9.64
N HIS A 54 13.75 -3.32 -9.30
CA HIS A 54 14.91 -2.84 -10.05
C HIS A 54 16.18 -3.67 -9.77
N PRO A 55 17.26 -3.52 -10.58
CA PRO A 55 18.57 -4.09 -10.28
C PRO A 55 19.14 -3.57 -8.96
N ASP A 56 19.97 -4.40 -8.29
CA ASP A 56 20.55 -4.10 -6.98
C ASP A 56 21.28 -2.75 -6.93
N ALA A 57 22.01 -2.38 -7.98
CA ALA A 57 22.72 -1.10 -8.04
C ALA A 57 21.76 0.10 -7.97
N GLN A 58 20.59 -0.01 -8.60
CA GLN A 58 19.57 1.04 -8.56
C GLN A 58 18.87 1.08 -7.20
N LEU A 59 18.55 -0.08 -6.63
CA LEU A 59 17.93 -0.17 -5.29
C LEU A 59 18.89 0.32 -4.21
N GLU A 60 20.20 0.07 -4.32
CA GLU A 60 21.20 0.67 -3.43
C GLU A 60 21.23 2.20 -3.54
N ALA A 61 21.14 2.73 -4.76
CA ALA A 61 21.05 4.20 -4.94
C ALA A 61 19.79 4.78 -4.26
N TYR A 62 18.64 4.09 -4.34
CA TYR A 62 17.41 4.50 -3.66
C TYR A 62 17.53 4.41 -2.13
N TYR A 63 18.22 3.40 -1.62
CA TYR A 63 18.54 3.33 -0.18
C TYR A 63 19.35 4.55 0.28
N GLN A 64 20.40 4.91 -0.46
CA GLN A 64 21.21 6.07 -0.14
C GLN A 64 20.42 7.38 -0.24
N GLU A 65 19.52 7.50 -1.22
CA GLU A 65 18.61 8.63 -1.36
C GLU A 65 17.64 8.73 -0.17
N ALA A 66 16.97 7.63 0.21
CA ALA A 66 16.06 7.58 1.35
C ALA A 66 16.80 7.95 2.66
N LYS A 67 18.01 7.43 2.83
CA LYS A 67 18.88 7.77 3.96
C LYS A 67 19.20 9.26 4.01
N ALA A 68 19.60 9.85 2.89
CA ALA A 68 19.92 11.27 2.79
C ALA A 68 18.70 12.17 3.06
N LYS A 69 17.55 11.86 2.44
CA LYS A 69 16.29 12.61 2.64
C LYS A 69 15.83 12.67 4.09
N THR A 70 16.13 11.63 4.87
CA THR A 70 15.68 11.50 6.25
C THR A 70 16.80 11.74 7.28
N ASP A 71 17.97 12.22 6.87
CA ASP A 71 19.13 12.39 7.75
C ASP A 71 18.92 13.45 8.83
N PHE A 72 18.11 14.48 8.55
CA PHE A 72 17.69 15.48 9.54
C PHE A 72 16.98 14.86 10.76
N ALA A 73 16.44 13.66 10.61
CA ALA A 73 15.74 12.89 11.65
C ALA A 73 16.50 11.62 12.08
N ALA A 74 17.83 11.56 11.87
CA ALA A 74 18.65 10.38 12.15
C ALA A 74 18.53 9.89 13.61
N GLY A 75 18.28 10.80 14.56
CA GLY A 75 18.11 10.45 15.98
C GLY A 75 16.85 9.63 16.28
N LYS A 76 15.78 9.81 15.51
CA LYS A 76 14.50 9.16 15.70
C LYS A 76 14.16 8.10 14.64
N ARG A 77 14.79 8.10 13.46
CA ARG A 77 14.59 7.05 12.47
C ARG A 77 15.37 5.78 12.81
N ARG A 78 14.80 4.63 12.43
CA ARG A 78 15.43 3.32 12.49
C ARG A 78 15.26 2.66 11.12
N ILE A 79 16.36 2.43 10.40
CA ILE A 79 16.34 1.74 9.10
C ILE A 79 16.50 0.26 9.35
N LEU A 80 15.51 -0.53 8.94
CA LEU A 80 15.48 -1.98 9.02
C LEU A 80 15.57 -2.53 7.59
N ARG A 81 16.79 -2.81 7.12
CA ARG A 81 17.05 -3.27 5.76
C ARG A 81 16.80 -4.78 5.66
N GLY A 82 15.65 -5.17 5.14
CA GLY A 82 15.22 -6.56 4.97
C GLY A 82 13.76 -6.65 4.58
N LYS A 83 13.31 -7.86 4.22
CA LYS A 83 11.89 -8.16 4.04
C LYS A 83 11.17 -8.04 5.39
N THR A 84 9.90 -7.71 5.38
CA THR A 84 9.09 -7.58 6.60
C THR A 84 9.28 -8.76 7.55
N ALA A 85 9.14 -10.00 7.05
CA ALA A 85 9.29 -11.21 7.87
C ALA A 85 10.70 -11.42 8.46
N GLU A 86 11.71 -10.75 7.93
CA GLU A 86 13.10 -10.90 8.41
C GLU A 86 13.44 -9.91 9.53
N VAL A 87 12.75 -8.76 9.58
CA VAL A 87 13.14 -7.65 10.45
C VAL A 87 12.08 -7.21 11.43
N ILE A 88 10.82 -7.64 11.27
CA ILE A 88 9.68 -7.15 12.04
C ILE A 88 9.80 -7.42 13.55
N ASP A 89 10.52 -8.47 13.96
CA ASP A 89 10.73 -8.80 15.36
C ASP A 89 11.62 -7.79 16.12
N GLN A 90 12.26 -6.86 15.39
CA GLN A 90 12.97 -5.74 15.98
C GLN A 90 12.02 -4.62 16.47
N ILE A 91 10.72 -4.74 16.17
CA ILE A 91 9.67 -3.85 16.67
C ILE A 91 8.87 -4.62 17.72
N ALA A 92 8.74 -4.07 18.91
CA ALA A 92 7.96 -4.68 19.98
C ALA A 92 6.46 -4.65 19.65
N ASP A 93 5.71 -5.63 20.14
CA ASP A 93 4.27 -5.66 19.98
C ASP A 93 3.60 -4.49 20.73
N GLN A 94 2.50 -3.98 20.18
CA GLN A 94 1.66 -2.94 20.79
C GLN A 94 2.39 -1.60 21.03
N THR A 95 3.42 -1.27 20.23
CA THR A 95 4.15 0.00 20.38
C THR A 95 3.81 1.03 19.30
N LEU A 96 3.44 0.58 18.09
CA LEU A 96 3.18 1.50 17.00
C LEU A 96 1.82 2.18 17.13
N ASP A 97 1.79 3.49 17.04
CA ASP A 97 0.58 4.29 16.88
C ASP A 97 0.03 4.21 15.45
N PHE A 98 0.96 4.14 14.49
CA PHE A 98 0.67 4.19 13.07
C PHE A 98 1.62 3.30 12.28
N ALA A 99 1.08 2.58 11.31
CA ALA A 99 1.87 1.80 10.36
C ALA A 99 1.34 2.00 8.95
N TYR A 100 2.25 2.11 7.97
CA TYR A 100 1.95 2.30 6.55
C TYR A 100 2.54 1.18 5.71
N ILE A 101 1.73 0.56 4.85
CA ILE A 101 2.13 -0.52 3.95
C ILE A 101 2.09 -0.01 2.51
N ASP A 102 3.25 0.01 1.87
CA ASP A 102 3.45 0.32 0.46
C ASP A 102 4.57 -0.56 -0.13
N GLY A 103 4.53 -1.86 0.18
CA GLY A 103 5.61 -2.80 -0.12
C GLY A 103 5.26 -3.79 -1.22
N ASP A 104 5.10 -5.06 -0.87
CA ASP A 104 4.75 -6.14 -1.80
C ASP A 104 3.22 -6.32 -1.86
N HIS A 105 2.62 -5.87 -2.97
CA HIS A 105 1.17 -5.91 -3.19
C HIS A 105 0.68 -7.22 -3.82
N THR A 106 1.54 -8.24 -3.91
CA THR A 106 1.14 -9.61 -4.31
C THR A 106 0.32 -10.28 -3.20
N LEU A 107 -0.34 -11.39 -3.52
CA LEU A 107 -1.07 -12.20 -2.54
C LEU A 107 -0.21 -12.54 -1.32
N LYS A 108 1.03 -12.97 -1.56
CA LYS A 108 1.97 -13.37 -0.50
C LYS A 108 2.43 -12.15 0.31
N GLY A 109 2.83 -11.08 -0.37
CA GLY A 109 3.45 -9.93 0.27
C GLY A 109 2.50 -9.20 1.19
N ILE A 110 1.34 -8.76 0.68
CA ILE A 110 0.37 -8.04 1.50
C ILE A 110 -0.16 -8.91 2.68
N THR A 111 -0.27 -10.24 2.49
CA THR A 111 -0.66 -11.13 3.59
C THR A 111 0.40 -11.13 4.69
N ILE A 112 1.68 -11.24 4.33
CA ILE A 112 2.79 -11.20 5.30
C ILE A 112 2.80 -9.84 6.02
N ASP A 113 2.69 -8.74 5.28
CA ASP A 113 2.75 -7.40 5.85
C ASP A 113 1.62 -7.13 6.84
N LEU A 114 0.38 -7.47 6.49
CA LEU A 114 -0.77 -7.33 7.38
C LEU A 114 -0.63 -8.17 8.65
N ILE A 115 -0.29 -9.46 8.53
CA ILE A 115 -0.19 -10.38 9.66
C ILE A 115 0.97 -9.99 10.58
N SER A 116 2.11 -9.58 10.01
CA SER A 116 3.31 -9.26 10.77
C SER A 116 3.21 -7.90 11.47
N LEU A 117 2.58 -6.91 10.82
CA LEU A 117 2.54 -5.55 11.31
C LEU A 117 1.40 -5.30 12.32
N TYR A 118 0.25 -5.98 12.15
CA TYR A 118 -0.90 -5.79 13.01
C TYR A 118 -0.63 -6.03 14.51
N PRO A 119 0.14 -7.06 14.93
CA PRO A 119 0.52 -7.22 16.34
C PRO A 119 1.32 -6.03 16.88
N LYS A 120 2.13 -5.38 16.04
CA LYS A 120 3.01 -4.26 16.42
C LYS A 120 2.23 -2.98 16.68
N VAL A 121 1.09 -2.80 15.99
CA VAL A 121 0.19 -1.66 16.22
C VAL A 121 -0.51 -1.83 17.57
N ARG A 122 -0.53 -0.77 18.38
CA ARG A 122 -1.24 -0.77 19.68
C ARG A 122 -2.77 -0.71 19.49
N THR A 123 -3.51 -1.07 20.51
CA THR A 123 -4.96 -0.84 20.54
C THR A 123 -5.23 0.67 20.45
N GLY A 124 -6.17 1.07 19.59
CA GLY A 124 -6.46 2.45 19.23
C GLY A 124 -5.57 3.01 18.11
N GLY A 125 -4.50 2.30 17.74
CA GLY A 125 -3.62 2.68 16.62
C GLY A 125 -4.19 2.31 15.24
N PHE A 126 -3.44 2.70 14.20
CA PHE A 126 -3.87 2.60 12.80
C PHE A 126 -2.89 1.81 11.96
N LEU A 127 -3.41 0.89 11.15
CA LEU A 127 -2.71 0.21 10.06
C LEU A 127 -3.27 0.72 8.75
N THR A 128 -2.45 1.40 7.98
CA THR A 128 -2.84 2.05 6.73
C THR A 128 -2.01 1.53 5.56
N GLY A 129 -2.38 1.85 4.34
CA GLY A 129 -1.54 1.52 3.18
C GLY A 129 -2.06 2.07 1.89
N ASP A 130 -1.24 1.89 0.85
CA ASP A 130 -1.50 2.28 -0.53
C ASP A 130 -2.02 1.11 -1.38
N ASP A 131 -2.21 1.36 -2.67
CA ASP A 131 -2.63 0.39 -3.68
C ASP A 131 -3.94 -0.34 -3.36
N PHE A 132 -4.81 0.29 -2.57
CA PHE A 132 -6.17 -0.19 -2.30
C PHE A 132 -7.05 0.06 -3.50
N THR A 133 -6.67 -0.54 -4.63
CA THR A 133 -7.28 -0.29 -5.93
C THR A 133 -8.50 -1.17 -6.18
N ARG A 134 -9.51 -0.64 -6.89
CA ARG A 134 -10.70 -1.40 -7.32
C ARG A 134 -10.36 -2.50 -8.31
N SER A 135 -9.29 -2.33 -9.08
CA SER A 135 -8.84 -3.31 -10.06
C SER A 135 -7.58 -4.00 -9.57
N ILE A 136 -7.61 -5.32 -9.53
CA ILE A 136 -6.39 -6.10 -9.26
C ILE A 136 -5.35 -5.96 -10.39
N TRP A 137 -5.74 -5.45 -11.55
CA TRP A 137 -4.88 -5.17 -12.70
C TRP A 137 -4.47 -3.69 -12.73
N GLU A 138 -3.71 -3.30 -11.77
CA GLU A 138 -3.15 -1.95 -11.67
C GLU A 138 -2.03 -1.73 -12.69
N HIS A 139 -1.17 -2.72 -12.83
CA HIS A 139 -0.09 -2.76 -13.79
C HIS A 139 -0.44 -3.58 -15.03
N LYS A 140 0.53 -3.77 -15.93
CA LYS A 140 0.39 -4.68 -17.09
C LYS A 140 0.13 -6.11 -16.61
N THR A 141 -0.64 -6.87 -17.38
CA THR A 141 -0.99 -8.27 -17.08
C THR A 141 0.21 -9.24 -17.09
N THR A 142 1.38 -8.77 -17.47
CA THR A 142 2.67 -9.48 -17.34
C THR A 142 3.22 -9.45 -15.90
N PHE A 143 2.72 -8.55 -15.06
CA PHE A 143 3.05 -8.46 -13.65
C PHE A 143 2.03 -9.18 -12.77
N GLU A 144 2.44 -9.54 -11.56
CA GLU A 144 1.52 -10.06 -10.56
C GLU A 144 0.39 -9.08 -10.24
N PRO A 145 -0.85 -9.56 -10.04
CA PRO A 145 -1.96 -8.71 -9.63
C PRO A 145 -1.68 -7.96 -8.32
N THR A 146 -2.28 -6.79 -8.16
CA THR A 146 -2.33 -6.05 -6.90
C THR A 146 -3.53 -6.52 -6.09
N LEU A 147 -3.29 -7.09 -4.91
CA LEU A 147 -4.34 -7.73 -4.10
C LEU A 147 -4.60 -7.06 -2.75
N VAL A 148 -4.14 -5.81 -2.61
CA VAL A 148 -4.28 -5.05 -1.35
C VAL A 148 -5.75 -4.92 -0.94
N PHE A 149 -6.64 -4.45 -1.84
CA PHE A 149 -8.05 -4.25 -1.52
C PHE A 149 -8.74 -5.51 -0.97
N PRO A 150 -8.76 -6.65 -1.68
CA PRO A 150 -9.49 -7.82 -1.19
C PRO A 150 -8.88 -8.37 0.10
N LEU A 151 -7.55 -8.38 0.23
CA LEU A 151 -6.90 -8.97 1.40
C LEU A 151 -7.01 -8.08 2.64
N ALA A 152 -6.89 -6.76 2.51
CA ALA A 152 -7.06 -5.86 3.65
C ALA A 152 -8.51 -5.92 4.19
N VAL A 153 -9.52 -6.04 3.32
CA VAL A 153 -10.93 -6.22 3.75
C VAL A 153 -11.13 -7.56 4.47
N TYR A 154 -10.66 -8.67 3.88
CA TYR A 154 -10.76 -9.98 4.55
C TYR A 154 -9.98 -10.03 5.86
N PHE A 155 -8.80 -9.40 5.89
CA PHE A 155 -8.03 -9.30 7.13
C PHE A 155 -8.76 -8.51 8.20
N ALA A 156 -9.34 -7.37 7.85
CA ALA A 156 -10.14 -6.56 8.78
C ALA A 156 -11.33 -7.35 9.35
N GLU A 157 -12.02 -8.15 8.53
CA GLU A 157 -13.07 -9.08 8.99
C GLU A 157 -12.49 -10.11 9.97
N ALA A 158 -11.38 -10.75 9.62
CA ALA A 158 -10.78 -11.82 10.42
C ALA A 158 -10.32 -11.35 11.81
N VAL A 159 -9.81 -10.12 11.91
CA VAL A 159 -9.35 -9.54 13.19
C VAL A 159 -10.46 -8.75 13.92
N GLY A 160 -11.61 -8.56 13.29
CA GLY A 160 -12.73 -7.81 13.85
C GLY A 160 -12.45 -6.31 13.97
N ALA A 161 -11.90 -5.68 12.94
CA ALA A 161 -11.55 -4.27 12.94
C ALA A 161 -12.30 -3.47 11.86
N PRO A 162 -12.67 -2.21 12.10
CA PRO A 162 -13.18 -1.33 11.05
C PRO A 162 -12.08 -0.99 10.06
N ILE A 163 -12.44 -0.98 8.76
CA ILE A 163 -11.58 -0.56 7.66
C ILE A 163 -12.29 0.50 6.82
N PHE A 164 -11.55 1.53 6.45
CA PHE A 164 -12.02 2.67 5.69
C PHE A 164 -11.29 2.72 4.35
N ALA A 165 -12.04 2.78 3.25
CA ALA A 165 -11.50 3.13 1.94
C ALA A 165 -11.35 4.65 1.86
N LEU A 166 -10.14 5.11 1.58
CA LEU A 166 -9.76 6.52 1.52
C LEU A 166 -9.52 6.95 0.07
N PRO A 167 -9.57 8.28 -0.23
CA PRO A 167 -9.13 8.80 -1.52
C PRO A 167 -7.71 8.36 -1.88
N TYR A 168 -7.38 8.41 -3.18
CA TYR A 168 -6.07 8.06 -3.72
C TYR A 168 -5.67 6.60 -3.53
N SER A 169 -6.65 5.67 -3.57
CA SER A 169 -6.43 4.24 -3.42
C SER A 169 -5.74 3.85 -2.10
N GLN A 170 -6.08 4.54 -1.03
CA GLN A 170 -5.54 4.24 0.30
C GLN A 170 -6.60 3.57 1.19
N PHE A 171 -6.14 2.86 2.22
CA PHE A 171 -7.00 2.32 3.27
C PHE A 171 -6.49 2.69 4.66
N CYS A 172 -7.40 2.65 5.62
CA CYS A 172 -7.09 2.80 7.03
C CYS A 172 -7.87 1.77 7.84
N LEU A 173 -7.16 0.89 8.53
CA LEU A 173 -7.71 -0.06 9.49
C LEU A 173 -7.38 0.43 10.88
N GLN A 174 -8.39 0.56 11.74
CA GLN A 174 -8.19 0.94 13.15
C GLN A 174 -8.19 -0.32 14.02
N LYS A 175 -7.13 -0.51 14.80
CA LYS A 175 -7.09 -1.60 15.78
C LYS A 175 -7.89 -1.23 17.03
N THR A 176 -9.05 -1.84 17.21
CA THR A 176 -9.96 -1.57 18.32
C THR A 176 -9.96 -2.70 19.33
N ALA A 177 -10.34 -2.39 20.59
CA ALA A 177 -10.55 -3.39 21.63
C ALA A 177 -11.82 -4.21 21.34
N GLU A 178 -12.86 -3.57 20.81
CA GLU A 178 -14.09 -4.23 20.36
C GLU A 178 -13.85 -4.91 19.02
N LYS A 179 -14.06 -6.22 18.98
CA LYS A 179 -13.91 -7.02 17.74
C LYS A 179 -15.17 -6.91 16.87
N ARG A 180 -15.33 -5.78 16.20
CA ARG A 180 -16.44 -5.53 15.28
C ARG A 180 -15.91 -4.98 13.96
N SER A 181 -15.91 -5.82 12.93
CA SER A 181 -15.54 -5.39 11.58
C SER A 181 -16.63 -4.52 10.95
N SER A 182 -16.21 -3.56 10.16
CA SER A 182 -17.05 -2.81 9.24
C SER A 182 -16.21 -2.32 8.06
N PHE A 183 -16.79 -2.30 6.87
CA PHE A 183 -16.20 -1.65 5.71
C PHE A 183 -16.91 -0.34 5.46
N VAL A 184 -16.16 0.77 5.49
CA VAL A 184 -16.66 2.12 5.26
C VAL A 184 -15.99 2.71 4.02
N ASP A 185 -16.76 2.85 2.96
CA ASP A 185 -16.29 3.45 1.71
C ASP A 185 -16.53 4.97 1.73
N LEU A 186 -15.46 5.74 2.00
CA LEU A 186 -15.52 7.21 1.99
C LEU A 186 -15.40 7.81 0.58
N THR A 187 -15.16 6.97 -0.43
CA THR A 187 -14.99 7.40 -1.83
C THR A 187 -16.23 7.15 -2.68
N GLY A 188 -17.08 6.21 -2.27
CA GLY A 188 -18.22 5.74 -3.05
C GLY A 188 -17.83 4.85 -4.24
N GLU A 189 -16.58 4.37 -4.29
CA GLU A 189 -16.04 3.68 -5.46
C GLU A 189 -16.09 2.15 -5.38
N TYR A 190 -16.30 1.57 -4.20
CA TYR A 190 -16.09 0.14 -3.95
C TYR A 190 -17.37 -0.70 -3.88
N GLY A 191 -18.54 -0.09 -3.95
CA GLY A 191 -19.83 -0.74 -3.69
C GLY A 191 -20.19 -1.93 -4.60
N ASP A 192 -19.66 -1.99 -5.82
CA ASP A 192 -19.91 -3.04 -6.80
C ASP A 192 -18.65 -3.85 -7.18
N THR A 193 -17.58 -3.72 -6.40
CA THR A 193 -16.31 -4.40 -6.71
C THR A 193 -16.41 -5.91 -6.47
N SER A 194 -16.08 -6.70 -7.49
CA SER A 194 -16.15 -8.16 -7.48
C SER A 194 -14.90 -8.77 -8.12
N LEU A 195 -14.21 -9.66 -7.39
CA LEU A 195 -13.07 -10.42 -7.94
C LEU A 195 -13.46 -11.26 -9.16
N ARG A 196 -14.66 -11.83 -9.18
CA ARG A 196 -15.16 -12.57 -10.35
C ARG A 196 -15.16 -11.69 -11.60
N ASN A 197 -15.58 -10.43 -11.47
CA ASN A 197 -15.58 -9.48 -12.58
C ASN A 197 -14.16 -9.08 -12.99
N GLN A 198 -13.20 -9.10 -12.08
CA GLN A 198 -11.79 -8.75 -12.38
C GLN A 198 -11.11 -9.80 -13.26
N VAL A 199 -11.45 -11.08 -13.06
CA VAL A 199 -10.86 -12.21 -13.80
C VAL A 199 -11.76 -12.71 -14.96
N ALA A 200 -12.87 -12.06 -15.25
CA ALA A 200 -13.76 -12.43 -16.33
C ALA A 200 -13.04 -12.39 -17.70
N PRO A 201 -13.17 -13.44 -18.55
CA PRO A 201 -12.42 -13.53 -19.83
C PRO A 201 -12.59 -12.32 -20.73
N LYS A 202 -13.78 -11.73 -20.79
CA LYS A 202 -14.04 -10.50 -21.55
C LYS A 202 -13.24 -9.31 -21.05
N LYS A 203 -13.06 -9.18 -19.72
CA LYS A 203 -12.26 -8.10 -19.13
C LYS A 203 -10.78 -8.31 -19.36
N LEU A 204 -10.28 -9.53 -19.18
CA LEU A 204 -8.88 -9.88 -19.45
C LEU A 204 -8.52 -9.65 -20.92
N LEU A 205 -9.38 -10.06 -21.84
CA LEU A 205 -9.19 -9.82 -23.27
C LEU A 205 -9.10 -8.31 -23.56
N LYS A 206 -9.99 -7.50 -22.98
CA LYS A 206 -9.99 -6.04 -23.16
C LYS A 206 -8.70 -5.40 -22.64
N ILE A 207 -8.20 -5.86 -21.49
CA ILE A 207 -6.93 -5.39 -20.91
C ILE A 207 -5.77 -5.75 -21.84
N ALA A 208 -5.67 -7.02 -22.25
CA ALA A 208 -4.63 -7.50 -23.14
C ALA A 208 -4.62 -6.76 -24.50
N MET A 209 -5.80 -6.47 -25.06
CA MET A 209 -5.92 -5.67 -26.29
C MET A 209 -5.44 -4.23 -26.08
N ARG A 210 -5.74 -3.61 -24.94
CA ARG A 210 -5.26 -2.25 -24.62
C ARG A 210 -3.73 -2.21 -24.51
N GLU A 211 -3.12 -3.22 -23.91
CA GLU A 211 -1.67 -3.31 -23.75
C GLU A 211 -0.94 -3.53 -25.08
N ARG A 212 -1.48 -4.38 -25.95
CA ARG A 212 -0.85 -4.76 -27.23
C ARG A 212 -1.12 -3.77 -28.37
N LEU A 213 -2.26 -3.07 -28.34
CA LEU A 213 -2.74 -2.22 -29.41
C LEU A 213 -3.27 -0.88 -28.90
N PRO A 214 -2.44 -0.08 -28.21
CA PRO A 214 -2.87 1.15 -27.55
C PRO A 214 -3.49 2.18 -28.51
N GLY A 215 -3.00 2.26 -29.77
CA GLY A 215 -3.52 3.17 -30.78
C GLY A 215 -4.94 2.83 -31.25
N ILE A 216 -5.26 1.54 -31.41
CA ILE A 216 -6.59 1.08 -31.85
C ILE A 216 -7.64 1.34 -30.79
N MET A 217 -7.31 1.12 -29.51
CA MET A 217 -8.23 1.35 -28.41
C MET A 217 -8.52 2.83 -28.17
N SER A 218 -7.54 3.70 -28.38
CA SER A 218 -7.73 5.15 -28.38
C SER A 218 -8.68 5.61 -29.49
N PHE A 219 -8.53 5.06 -30.68
CA PHE A 219 -9.41 5.35 -31.82
C PHE A 219 -10.86 4.89 -31.56
N LEU A 220 -11.05 3.66 -31.07
CA LEU A 220 -12.38 3.12 -30.75
C LEU A 220 -13.07 3.88 -29.61
N SER A 221 -12.31 4.33 -28.59
CA SER A 221 -12.81 5.17 -27.52
C SER A 221 -13.30 6.53 -28.03
N LYS A 222 -12.53 7.21 -28.89
CA LYS A 222 -12.92 8.48 -29.52
C LYS A 222 -14.13 8.32 -30.45
N ALA A 223 -14.19 7.22 -31.22
CA ALA A 223 -15.34 6.93 -32.07
C ALA A 223 -16.63 6.73 -31.25
N LYS A 224 -16.56 6.04 -30.12
CA LYS A 224 -17.70 5.81 -29.23
C LYS A 224 -18.25 7.11 -28.63
N THR A 225 -17.37 8.07 -28.26
CA THR A 225 -17.77 9.39 -27.74
C THR A 225 -18.42 10.25 -28.83
N LEU A 226 -17.99 10.13 -30.07
CA LEU A 226 -18.58 10.84 -31.22
C LEU A 226 -19.98 10.32 -31.58
N PHE A 227 -20.26 9.03 -31.34
CA PHE A 227 -21.57 8.43 -31.63
C PHE A 227 -22.57 8.51 -30.46
N SER A 228 -22.10 8.68 -29.23
CA SER A 228 -22.96 8.83 -28.05
C SER A 228 -23.42 10.26 -27.76
N GLY A 229 -22.90 11.23 -28.48
CA GLY A 229 -23.28 12.66 -28.37
C GLY A 229 -24.36 13.13 -29.35
N ARG A 230 -25.03 12.20 -30.06
CA ARG A 230 -26.17 12.49 -30.94
C ARG A 230 -27.39 11.67 -30.49
N GLY A 231 -27.95 12.04 -29.34
CA GLY A 231 -29.22 11.54 -28.84
C GLY A 231 -29.88 12.62 -27.99
#